data_6e720f59a45e9101155e177a9aa1fd9d
#
_entry.id   6e720f59a45e9101155e177a9aa1fd9d
#
_cell.length_a   1.000
_cell.length_b   1.000
_cell.length_c   1.000
_cell.angle_alpha   90.00
_cell.angle_beta   90.00
_cell.angle_gamma   90.00
#
_symmetry.space_group_name_H-M   'P 1'
#
loop_
_entity.id
_entity.type
_entity.pdbx_description
1 polymer ?
#
loop_
_entity_poly.entity_id
_entity_poly.type
_entity_poly.pdbx_seq_one_letter_code
_entity_poly.pdbx_strand_id
1 'polypeptide(L)'
;MKRSLTVMGNWKMNGTRGDNESLLRELVFEVKKFPSVEVAVFPPAVFIDAVAQQLVGSPIRVGAQDVCEQLKPGAFTGEILGAML
;
A
#
# COMPACT_ATOMS: atom_id res chain seq x y z
N MET A 1 -8.02 25.97 5.68
CA MET A 1 -7.56 24.65 5.17
C MET A 1 -8.20 23.54 5.99
N LYS A 2 -8.91 22.65 5.32
CA LYS A 2 -9.49 21.48 5.99
C LYS A 2 -8.45 20.37 6.08
N ARG A 3 -8.34 19.76 7.23
CA ARG A 3 -7.56 18.54 7.38
C ARG A 3 -8.45 17.34 7.04
N SER A 4 -7.94 16.43 6.21
CA SER A 4 -8.59 15.17 5.93
C SER A 4 -8.22 14.15 6.99
N LEU A 5 -9.19 13.31 7.36
CA LEU A 5 -8.91 12.16 8.21
C LEU A 5 -8.30 11.05 7.34
N THR A 6 -7.15 10.55 7.74
CA THR A 6 -6.45 9.48 7.04
C THR A 6 -6.33 8.27 7.94
N VAL A 7 -6.68 7.10 7.39
CA VAL A 7 -6.49 5.81 8.06
C VAL A 7 -5.43 5.03 7.30
N MET A 8 -4.40 4.60 7.99
CA MET A 8 -3.28 3.87 7.40
C MET A 8 -3.18 2.47 8.01
N GLY A 9 -3.14 1.45 7.16
CA GLY A 9 -3.01 0.07 7.58
C GLY A 9 -1.61 -0.48 7.30
N ASN A 10 -0.80 -0.65 8.32
CA ASN A 10 0.50 -1.29 8.20
C ASN A 10 0.31 -2.80 8.37
N TRP A 11 0.53 -3.56 7.29
CA TRP A 11 0.34 -5.02 7.32
C TRP A 11 1.47 -5.75 8.03
N LYS A 12 2.59 -5.08 8.22
CA LYS A 12 3.79 -5.69 8.80
C LYS A 12 4.17 -6.95 8.02
N MET A 13 4.60 -8.01 8.65
CA MET A 13 5.02 -9.25 8.00
C MET A 13 3.85 -10.24 7.92
N ASN A 14 2.76 -9.81 7.28
CA ASN A 14 1.55 -10.62 7.14
C ASN A 14 1.04 -10.59 5.70
N GLY A 15 0.31 -11.63 5.34
CA GLY A 15 -0.41 -11.71 4.09
C GLY A 15 -0.03 -12.90 3.24
N THR A 16 -0.96 -13.29 2.40
CA THR A 16 -0.78 -14.20 1.27
C THR A 16 -1.51 -13.59 0.10
N ARG A 17 -1.24 -14.06 -1.11
CA ARG A 17 -1.94 -13.52 -2.28
C ARG A 17 -3.46 -13.65 -2.17
N GLY A 18 -3.93 -14.84 -1.76
CA GLY A 18 -5.36 -15.10 -1.63
C GLY A 18 -6.01 -14.28 -0.52
N ASP A 19 -5.38 -14.23 0.64
CA ASP A 19 -5.90 -13.46 1.77
C ASP A 19 -5.90 -11.96 1.45
N ASN A 20 -4.86 -11.47 0.78
CA ASN A 20 -4.77 -10.08 0.37
C ASN A 20 -5.91 -9.71 -0.59
N GLU A 21 -6.18 -10.55 -1.59
CA GLU A 21 -7.25 -10.32 -2.54
C GLU A 21 -8.61 -10.22 -1.85
N SER A 22 -8.87 -11.13 -0.91
CA SER A 22 -10.13 -11.15 -0.16
C SER A 22 -10.27 -9.91 0.72
N LEU A 23 -9.21 -9.55 1.45
CA LEU A 23 -9.18 -8.38 2.31
C LEU A 23 -9.43 -7.10 1.51
N LEU A 24 -8.72 -6.95 0.39
CA LEU A 24 -8.83 -5.73 -0.43
C LEU A 24 -10.20 -5.61 -1.08
N ARG A 25 -10.81 -6.72 -1.47
CA ARG A 25 -12.16 -6.72 -2.02
C ARG A 25 -13.16 -6.16 -1.02
N GLU A 26 -13.08 -6.61 0.21
CA GLU A 26 -13.93 -6.11 1.29
C GLU A 26 -13.63 -4.63 1.60
N LEU A 27 -12.36 -4.28 1.65
CA LEU A 27 -11.94 -2.92 1.97
C LEU A 27 -12.42 -1.92 0.92
N VAL A 28 -12.27 -2.24 -0.36
CA VAL A 28 -12.76 -1.40 -1.47
C VAL A 28 -14.27 -1.16 -1.34
N PHE A 29 -15.02 -2.18 -0.99
CA PHE A 29 -16.46 -2.06 -0.77
C PHE A 29 -16.77 -1.16 0.44
N GLU A 30 -16.07 -1.36 1.54
CA GLU A 30 -16.35 -0.62 2.78
C GLU A 30 -15.96 0.86 2.71
N VAL A 31 -14.84 1.20 2.06
CA VAL A 31 -14.37 2.60 2.01
C VAL A 31 -15.35 3.50 1.25
N LYS A 32 -16.17 2.95 0.37
CA LYS A 32 -17.20 3.73 -0.35
C LYS A 32 -18.21 4.35 0.57
N LYS A 33 -18.38 3.81 1.77
CA LYS A 33 -19.29 4.34 2.78
C LYS A 33 -18.75 5.59 3.49
N PHE A 34 -17.45 5.85 3.33
CA PHE A 34 -16.74 6.93 4.02
C PHE A 34 -15.92 7.77 3.03
N PRO A 35 -16.60 8.47 2.09
CA PRO A 35 -15.90 9.13 0.98
C PRO A 35 -14.98 10.29 1.42
N SER A 36 -15.16 10.82 2.63
CA SER A 36 -14.33 11.89 3.15
C SER A 36 -13.07 11.39 3.87
N VAL A 37 -12.94 10.07 4.06
CA VAL A 37 -11.78 9.48 4.74
C VAL A 37 -10.79 8.96 3.69
N GLU A 38 -9.53 9.36 3.81
CA GLU A 38 -8.45 8.81 3.00
C GLU A 38 -7.95 7.53 3.62
N VAL A 39 -7.75 6.50 2.81
CA VAL A 39 -7.27 5.20 3.26
C VAL A 39 -6.03 4.81 2.48
N ALA A 40 -5.00 4.34 3.19
CA ALA A 40 -3.79 3.82 2.59
C ALA A 40 -3.42 2.49 3.25
N VAL A 41 -2.87 1.56 2.46
CA VAL A 41 -2.39 0.27 2.95
C VAL A 41 -0.90 0.14 2.66
N PHE A 42 -0.19 -0.51 3.56
CA PHE A 42 1.26 -0.68 3.50
C PHE A 42 1.61 -2.16 3.62
N PRO A 43 1.48 -2.92 2.51
CA PRO A 43 1.78 -4.34 2.50
C PRO A 43 3.29 -4.60 2.49
N PRO A 44 3.72 -5.84 2.79
CA PRO A 44 5.10 -6.25 2.50
C PRO A 44 5.48 -5.98 1.04
N ALA A 45 6.75 -5.62 0.81
CA ALA A 45 7.22 -5.20 -0.52
C ALA A 45 6.90 -6.20 -1.63
N VAL A 46 6.96 -7.48 -1.33
CA VAL A 46 6.70 -8.55 -2.31
C VAL A 46 5.27 -8.52 -2.87
N PHE A 47 4.33 -7.89 -2.16
CA PHE A 47 2.93 -7.82 -2.57
C PHE A 47 2.53 -6.46 -3.14
N ILE A 48 3.41 -5.44 -3.10
CA ILE A 48 3.04 -4.07 -3.48
C ILE A 48 2.48 -4.01 -4.90
N ASP A 49 3.15 -4.64 -5.86
CA ASP A 49 2.72 -4.58 -7.25
C ASP A 49 1.33 -5.20 -7.45
N ALA A 50 1.10 -6.39 -6.92
CA ALA A 50 -0.19 -7.06 -7.02
C ALA A 50 -1.29 -6.27 -6.32
N VAL A 51 -1.00 -5.72 -5.14
CA VAL A 51 -1.95 -4.90 -4.39
C VAL A 51 -2.29 -3.62 -5.14
N ALA A 52 -1.28 -2.94 -5.68
CA ALA A 52 -1.49 -1.72 -6.45
C ALA A 52 -2.36 -1.98 -7.68
N GLN A 53 -2.13 -3.08 -8.39
CA GLN A 53 -2.95 -3.43 -9.55
C GLN A 53 -4.40 -3.73 -9.17
N GLN A 54 -4.62 -4.43 -8.08
CA GLN A 54 -5.98 -4.72 -7.61
C GLN A 54 -6.72 -3.45 -7.21
N LEU A 55 -6.02 -2.45 -6.69
CA LEU A 55 -6.60 -1.21 -6.21
C LEU A 55 -6.75 -0.13 -7.28
N VAL A 56 -6.38 -0.41 -8.53
CA VAL A 56 -6.60 0.52 -9.64
C VAL A 56 -8.08 0.86 -9.74
N GLY A 57 -8.38 2.16 -9.84
CA GLY A 57 -9.76 2.65 -9.88
C GLY A 57 -10.42 2.80 -8.51
N SER A 58 -9.77 2.39 -7.43
CA SER A 58 -10.25 2.61 -6.07
C SER A 58 -9.59 3.85 -5.45
N PRO A 59 -10.18 4.44 -4.41
CA PRO A 59 -9.57 5.56 -3.72
C PRO A 59 -8.47 5.16 -2.74
N ILE A 60 -8.22 3.87 -2.55
CA ILE A 60 -7.22 3.37 -1.60
C ILE A 60 -5.82 3.54 -2.17
N ARG A 61 -4.95 4.14 -1.39
CA ARG A 61 -3.55 4.34 -1.75
C ARG A 61 -2.69 3.20 -1.23
N VAL A 62 -1.59 2.94 -1.91
CA VAL A 62 -0.62 1.90 -1.54
C VAL A 62 0.71 2.55 -1.24
N GLY A 63 1.30 2.20 -0.12
CA GLY A 63 2.63 2.64 0.24
C GLY A 63 3.53 1.46 0.56
N ALA A 64 4.77 1.75 0.92
CA ALA A 64 5.75 0.76 1.33
C ALA A 64 6.02 0.87 2.83
N GLN A 65 6.40 -0.24 3.44
CA GLN A 65 6.78 -0.27 4.85
C GLN A 65 8.20 0.24 5.07
N ASP A 66 9.03 0.15 4.04
CA ASP A 66 10.42 0.52 4.11
C ASP A 66 10.90 1.00 2.75
N VAL A 67 11.96 1.81 2.76
CA VAL A 67 12.62 2.31 1.56
C VAL A 67 14.07 2.61 1.91
N CYS A 68 14.96 2.35 0.96
CA CYS A 68 16.38 2.63 1.10
C CYS A 68 16.66 4.14 1.10
N GLU A 69 17.67 4.57 1.84
CA GLU A 69 18.08 5.99 1.88
C GLU A 69 18.83 6.44 0.63
N GLN A 70 19.27 5.51 -0.21
CA GLN A 70 20.04 5.83 -1.41
C GLN A 70 19.15 6.50 -2.46
N LEU A 71 19.74 7.38 -3.26
CA LEU A 71 19.03 8.10 -4.32
C LEU A 71 19.26 7.48 -5.71
N LYS A 72 20.20 6.56 -5.82
CA LYS A 72 20.59 5.93 -7.08
C LYS A 72 20.77 4.43 -6.89
N PRO A 73 20.58 3.63 -7.94
CA PRO A 73 20.90 2.21 -7.90
C PRO A 73 22.37 1.98 -7.52
N GLY A 74 22.65 0.84 -6.89
CA GLY A 74 23.98 0.50 -6.45
C GLY A 74 24.06 -0.92 -5.89
N ALA A 75 25.18 -1.24 -5.26
CA ALA A 75 25.46 -2.56 -4.74
C ALA A 75 24.88 -2.76 -3.33
N PHE A 76 23.59 -2.58 -3.20
CA PHE A 76 22.87 -2.67 -1.93
C PHE A 76 21.90 -3.85 -1.98
N THR A 77 22.38 -5.02 -1.60
CA THR A 77 21.59 -6.25 -1.68
C THR A 77 20.37 -6.20 -0.75
N GLY A 78 19.21 -6.50 -1.28
CA GLY A 78 17.96 -6.55 -0.51
C GLY A 78 17.25 -5.21 -0.35
N GLU A 79 17.91 -4.12 -0.69
CA GLU A 79 17.32 -2.79 -0.53
C GLU A 79 16.39 -2.43 -1.69
N ILE A 80 15.41 -1.58 -1.40
CA ILE A 80 14.47 -1.07 -2.40
C ILE A 80 14.64 0.43 -2.52
N LEU A 81 14.97 0.86 -3.73
CA LEU A 81 15.10 2.29 -4.05
C LEU A 81 13.72 2.93 -4.16
N GLY A 82 13.58 4.17 -3.64
CA GLY A 82 12.31 4.87 -3.70
C GLY A 82 11.75 5.01 -5.11
N ALA A 83 12.61 5.22 -6.10
CA ALA A 83 12.19 5.34 -7.50
C ALA A 83 11.60 4.03 -8.07
N MET A 84 11.83 2.89 -7.43
CA MET A 84 11.27 1.59 -7.84
C MET A 84 9.82 1.42 -7.37
N LEU A 85 9.40 2.21 -6.42
CA LEU A 85 8.05 2.18 -5.85
C LEU A 85 7.14 3.15 -6.60
#